data_b5dbf51ff90a3f920606c2abe8a8e4ca
#
_entry.id   b5dbf51ff90a3f920606c2abe8a8e4ca
#
_cell.length_a   1.000
_cell.length_b   1.000
_cell.length_c   1.000
_cell.angle_alpha   90.00
_cell.angle_beta   90.00
_cell.angle_gamma   90.00
#
_symmetry.space_group_name_H-M   'P 1'
#
loop_
_entity.id
_entity.type
_entity.pdbx_description
1 polymer ?
#
loop_
_entity_poly.entity_id
_entity_poly.type
_entity_poly.pdbx_seq_one_letter_code
_entity_poly.pdbx_strand_id
1 'polypeptide(L)'
;FIQQLNDGRDDFFATFIEVLKDAEKLPITESTDMGTYLHGFLEGLSAALRGKGRQVITIRVPQVTEYELGMLIALYERAVAIYAEFININAFHQPGVQNYKLAAKGVLALREKLHAKLAELGGVTGSAVEIAEKAGCPDEAVEIGGLLDKAAVNCPKVSREFCAKSNQWIYTVK
;
A
#
# COMPACT_ATOMS: atom_id res chain seq x y z
N PHE A 1 0.90 -6.78 -17.99
CA PHE A 1 1.32 -7.85 -17.05
C PHE A 1 1.12 -9.24 -17.68
N ILE A 2 -0.09 -9.59 -18.16
CA ILE A 2 -0.38 -10.91 -18.77
C ILE A 2 0.52 -11.21 -19.97
N GLN A 3 0.79 -10.23 -20.83
CA GLN A 3 1.75 -10.39 -21.95
C GLN A 3 3.15 -10.73 -21.45
N GLN A 4 3.60 -10.09 -20.36
CA GLN A 4 4.89 -10.40 -19.77
C GLN A 4 4.94 -11.83 -19.19
N LEU A 5 3.86 -12.32 -18.60
CA LEU A 5 3.76 -13.71 -18.15
C LEU A 5 3.84 -14.69 -19.33
N ASN A 6 3.23 -14.36 -20.47
CA ASN A 6 3.26 -15.23 -21.65
C ASN A 6 4.57 -15.17 -22.43
N ASP A 7 5.11 -13.98 -22.67
CA ASP A 7 6.20 -13.75 -23.63
C ASP A 7 7.50 -13.28 -22.97
N GLY A 8 7.49 -13.01 -21.65
CA GLY A 8 8.66 -12.62 -20.88
C GLY A 8 9.58 -13.79 -20.52
N ARG A 9 10.55 -13.54 -19.65
CA ARG A 9 11.50 -14.54 -19.15
C ARG A 9 10.79 -15.66 -18.41
N ASP A 10 11.32 -16.88 -18.49
CA ASP A 10 10.80 -18.04 -17.78
C ASP A 10 11.58 -18.28 -16.49
N ASP A 11 11.41 -17.35 -15.53
CA ASP A 11 12.08 -17.36 -14.23
C ASP A 11 11.07 -17.20 -13.06
N PHE A 12 9.82 -17.58 -13.29
CA PHE A 12 8.73 -17.48 -12.32
C PHE A 12 7.77 -18.68 -12.41
N PHE A 13 6.93 -18.80 -11.42
CA PHE A 13 5.69 -19.57 -11.49
C PHE A 13 4.51 -18.67 -11.15
N ALA A 14 3.34 -18.96 -11.70
CA ALA A 14 2.12 -18.21 -11.42
C ALA A 14 1.26 -18.96 -10.39
N THR A 15 0.83 -18.25 -9.36
CA THR A 15 -0.18 -18.77 -8.41
C THR A 15 -1.48 -18.00 -8.59
N PHE A 16 -2.53 -18.71 -8.95
CA PHE A 16 -3.89 -18.19 -8.99
C PHE A 16 -4.65 -18.56 -7.72
N ILE A 17 -5.45 -17.64 -7.22
CA ILE A 17 -6.41 -17.89 -6.14
C ILE A 17 -7.79 -17.82 -6.76
N GLU A 18 -8.46 -18.96 -6.81
CA GLU A 18 -9.81 -19.12 -7.35
C GLU A 18 -10.82 -19.22 -6.22
N VAL A 19 -11.83 -18.35 -6.23
CA VAL A 19 -12.97 -18.42 -5.33
C VAL A 19 -14.10 -19.16 -6.04
N LEU A 20 -14.57 -20.28 -5.44
CA LEU A 20 -15.55 -21.14 -6.10
C LEU A 20 -16.98 -20.62 -6.02
N LYS A 21 -17.33 -19.93 -4.93
CA LYS A 21 -18.69 -19.40 -4.73
C LYS A 21 -18.70 -17.90 -5.00
N ASP A 22 -19.46 -17.49 -5.99
CA ASP A 22 -19.71 -16.08 -6.26
C ASP A 22 -20.47 -15.42 -5.10
N ALA A 23 -20.09 -14.20 -4.72
CA ALA A 23 -20.80 -13.45 -3.69
C ALA A 23 -22.22 -13.07 -4.17
N GLU A 24 -22.32 -12.65 -5.44
CA GLU A 24 -23.56 -12.28 -6.09
C GLU A 24 -23.55 -12.73 -7.55
N LYS A 25 -24.74 -13.08 -8.07
CA LYS A 25 -24.92 -13.36 -9.49
C LYS A 25 -25.05 -12.04 -10.26
N LEU A 26 -24.11 -11.75 -11.13
CA LEU A 26 -24.16 -10.63 -12.04
C LEU A 26 -24.40 -11.13 -13.47
N PRO A 27 -25.66 -11.22 -13.91
CA PRO A 27 -25.99 -11.78 -15.23
C PRO A 27 -25.47 -10.89 -16.36
N ILE A 28 -24.91 -11.48 -17.40
CA ILE A 28 -24.49 -10.84 -18.63
C ILE A 28 -25.45 -11.20 -19.77
N THR A 29 -25.84 -12.46 -19.82
CA THR A 29 -26.85 -12.99 -20.74
C THR A 29 -27.82 -13.89 -19.96
N GLU A 30 -28.83 -14.44 -20.62
CA GLU A 30 -29.78 -15.40 -20.02
C GLU A 30 -29.09 -16.66 -19.45
N SER A 31 -27.93 -17.05 -20.02
CA SER A 31 -27.22 -18.28 -19.69
C SER A 31 -25.85 -18.07 -19.07
N THR A 32 -25.38 -16.81 -18.92
CA THR A 32 -24.01 -16.51 -18.53
C THR A 32 -23.96 -15.33 -17.56
N ASP A 33 -23.12 -15.43 -16.54
CA ASP A 33 -22.86 -14.41 -15.54
C ASP A 33 -21.37 -14.03 -15.49
N MET A 34 -21.04 -13.01 -14.73
CA MET A 34 -19.67 -12.50 -14.58
C MET A 34 -18.73 -13.54 -13.95
N GLY A 35 -19.23 -14.35 -13.00
CA GLY A 35 -18.44 -15.43 -12.37
C GLY A 35 -17.99 -16.46 -13.40
N THR A 36 -18.88 -16.88 -14.29
CA THR A 36 -18.56 -17.78 -15.42
C THR A 36 -17.50 -17.19 -16.33
N TYR A 37 -17.55 -15.89 -16.64
CA TYR A 37 -16.52 -15.22 -17.44
C TYR A 37 -15.18 -15.17 -16.74
N LEU A 38 -15.14 -14.82 -15.45
CA LEU A 38 -13.89 -14.81 -14.66
C LEU A 38 -13.26 -16.20 -14.60
N HIS A 39 -14.05 -17.22 -14.39
CA HIS A 39 -13.55 -18.61 -14.42
C HIS A 39 -12.99 -18.96 -15.81
N GLY A 40 -13.68 -18.60 -16.88
CA GLY A 40 -13.20 -18.82 -18.26
C GLY A 40 -11.87 -18.12 -18.55
N PHE A 41 -11.68 -16.88 -18.08
CA PHE A 41 -10.40 -16.17 -18.19
C PHE A 41 -9.28 -16.83 -17.37
N LEU A 42 -9.58 -17.31 -16.17
CA LEU A 42 -8.63 -18.04 -15.34
C LEU A 42 -8.15 -19.32 -16.04
N GLU A 43 -9.09 -20.13 -16.52
CA GLU A 43 -8.77 -21.38 -17.21
C GLU A 43 -8.03 -21.13 -18.53
N GLY A 44 -8.47 -20.14 -19.31
CA GLY A 44 -7.80 -19.74 -20.56
C GLY A 44 -6.36 -19.28 -20.34
N LEU A 45 -6.12 -18.42 -19.34
CA LEU A 45 -4.77 -17.97 -19.00
C LEU A 45 -3.92 -19.11 -18.47
N SER A 46 -4.46 -19.96 -17.62
CA SER A 46 -3.76 -21.13 -17.09
C SER A 46 -3.37 -22.10 -18.19
N ALA A 47 -4.26 -22.34 -19.17
CA ALA A 47 -3.99 -23.19 -20.33
C ALA A 47 -2.89 -22.58 -21.23
N ALA A 48 -2.94 -21.27 -21.48
CA ALA A 48 -1.94 -20.57 -22.29
C ALA A 48 -0.55 -20.65 -21.64
N LEU A 49 -0.44 -20.42 -20.33
CA LEU A 49 0.81 -20.51 -19.62
C LEU A 49 1.37 -21.93 -19.62
N ARG A 50 0.56 -22.94 -19.30
CA ARG A 50 0.96 -24.35 -19.37
C ARG A 50 1.39 -24.77 -20.77
N GLY A 51 0.69 -24.29 -21.82
CA GLY A 51 1.05 -24.54 -23.21
C GLY A 51 2.44 -24.03 -23.61
N LYS A 52 2.96 -23.02 -22.89
CA LYS A 52 4.33 -22.50 -23.01
C LYS A 52 5.32 -23.13 -22.04
N GLY A 53 4.92 -24.17 -21.31
CA GLY A 53 5.78 -24.85 -20.31
C GLY A 53 5.89 -24.11 -18.98
N ARG A 54 5.13 -23.04 -18.76
CA ARG A 54 5.20 -22.25 -17.53
C ARG A 54 4.50 -22.97 -16.36
N GLN A 55 5.07 -22.84 -15.19
CA GLN A 55 4.54 -23.46 -13.97
C GLN A 55 3.34 -22.67 -13.45
N VAL A 56 2.24 -23.38 -13.17
CA VAL A 56 1.00 -22.80 -12.65
C VAL A 56 0.50 -23.57 -11.44
N ILE A 57 0.19 -22.85 -10.36
CA ILE A 57 -0.46 -23.36 -9.15
C ILE A 57 -1.83 -22.70 -9.04
N THR A 58 -2.87 -23.45 -8.77
CA THR A 58 -4.20 -22.90 -8.46
C THR A 58 -4.61 -23.29 -7.04
N ILE A 59 -4.81 -22.28 -6.19
CA ILE A 59 -5.36 -22.44 -4.84
C ILE A 59 -6.85 -22.17 -4.92
N ARG A 60 -7.69 -23.18 -4.63
CA ARG A 60 -9.13 -23.04 -4.62
C ARG A 60 -9.63 -22.81 -3.22
N VAL A 61 -10.38 -21.73 -3.02
CA VAL A 61 -11.07 -21.43 -1.76
C VAL A 61 -12.59 -21.52 -1.97
N PRO A 62 -13.33 -22.13 -1.04
CA PRO A 62 -14.77 -22.34 -1.23
C PRO A 62 -15.55 -21.03 -1.41
N GLN A 63 -15.20 -20.00 -0.68
CA GLN A 63 -15.87 -18.69 -0.64
C GLN A 63 -14.96 -17.64 -0.01
N VAL A 64 -15.38 -16.37 -0.01
CA VAL A 64 -14.67 -15.28 0.68
C VAL A 64 -15.31 -15.07 2.05
N THR A 65 -14.61 -15.51 3.10
CA THR A 65 -14.94 -15.21 4.51
C THR A 65 -13.65 -14.90 5.28
N GLU A 66 -13.81 -14.45 6.51
CA GLU A 66 -12.69 -14.20 7.42
C GLU A 66 -11.87 -15.47 7.67
N TYR A 67 -12.54 -16.62 7.66
CA TYR A 67 -11.89 -17.92 7.86
C TYR A 67 -10.98 -18.29 6.70
N GLU A 68 -11.47 -18.24 5.46
CA GLU A 68 -10.67 -18.56 4.27
C GLU A 68 -9.54 -17.54 4.08
N LEU A 69 -9.78 -16.26 4.39
CA LEU A 69 -8.74 -15.25 4.38
C LEU A 69 -7.66 -15.56 5.42
N GLY A 70 -8.05 -15.93 6.65
CA GLY A 70 -7.13 -16.34 7.70
C GLY A 70 -6.31 -17.58 7.32
N MET A 71 -6.93 -18.55 6.64
CA MET A 71 -6.23 -19.73 6.11
C MET A 71 -5.18 -19.36 5.06
N LEU A 72 -5.50 -18.46 4.12
CA LEU A 72 -4.55 -18.00 3.11
C LEU A 72 -3.37 -17.26 3.74
N ILE A 73 -3.62 -16.37 4.70
CA ILE A 73 -2.56 -15.68 5.44
C ILE A 73 -1.64 -16.70 6.12
N ALA A 74 -2.19 -17.64 6.87
CA ALA A 74 -1.41 -18.67 7.57
C ALA A 74 -0.63 -19.56 6.59
N LEU A 75 -1.21 -19.88 5.42
CA LEU A 75 -0.52 -20.64 4.37
C LEU A 75 0.73 -19.90 3.89
N TYR A 76 0.61 -18.61 3.55
CA TYR A 76 1.74 -17.83 3.04
C TYR A 76 2.78 -17.53 4.13
N GLU A 77 2.36 -17.26 5.36
CA GLU A 77 3.31 -17.09 6.49
C GLU A 77 4.16 -18.35 6.69
N ARG A 78 3.54 -19.52 6.66
CA ARG A 78 4.26 -20.81 6.77
C ARG A 78 5.14 -21.08 5.54
N ALA A 79 4.64 -20.79 4.34
CA ALA A 79 5.43 -20.97 3.12
C ALA A 79 6.70 -20.12 3.14
N VAL A 80 6.62 -18.86 3.59
CA VAL A 80 7.80 -17.98 3.74
C VAL A 80 8.78 -18.53 4.77
N ALA A 81 8.28 -19.02 5.93
CA ALA A 81 9.14 -19.59 6.95
C ALA A 81 9.87 -20.85 6.45
N ILE A 82 9.15 -21.76 5.78
CA ILE A 82 9.73 -22.99 5.19
C ILE A 82 10.74 -22.64 4.07
N TYR A 83 10.39 -21.67 3.21
CA TYR A 83 11.30 -21.22 2.15
C TYR A 83 12.61 -20.66 2.72
N ALA A 84 12.52 -19.88 3.81
CA ALA A 84 13.70 -19.37 4.49
C ALA A 84 14.63 -20.48 5.00
N GLU A 85 14.06 -21.58 5.51
CA GLU A 85 14.84 -22.77 5.90
C GLU A 85 15.56 -23.38 4.68
N PHE A 86 14.89 -23.50 3.53
CA PHE A 86 15.52 -24.04 2.31
C PHE A 86 16.70 -23.21 1.82
N ILE A 87 16.67 -21.90 2.00
CA ILE A 87 17.77 -20.99 1.60
C ILE A 87 18.68 -20.60 2.76
N ASN A 88 18.51 -21.25 3.93
CA ASN A 88 19.33 -21.08 5.13
C ASN A 88 19.39 -19.63 5.63
N ILE A 89 18.26 -18.96 5.69
CA ILE A 89 18.13 -17.63 6.29
C ILE A 89 17.08 -17.64 7.41
N ASN A 90 17.21 -16.70 8.36
CA ASN A 90 16.23 -16.51 9.42
C ASN A 90 15.05 -15.67 8.90
N ALA A 91 13.87 -16.29 8.71
CA ALA A 91 12.63 -15.64 8.26
C ALA A 91 12.15 -14.53 9.17
N PHE A 92 12.49 -14.57 10.46
CA PHE A 92 11.98 -13.65 11.49
C PHE A 92 12.90 -12.46 11.74
N HIS A 93 14.10 -12.46 11.17
CA HIS A 93 15.06 -11.37 11.32
C HIS A 93 14.94 -10.37 10.18
N GLN A 94 14.27 -9.25 10.44
CA GLN A 94 13.99 -8.20 9.44
C GLN A 94 14.61 -6.85 9.85
N PRO A 95 15.95 -6.68 9.75
CA PRO A 95 16.61 -5.44 10.20
C PRO A 95 16.10 -4.18 9.46
N GLY A 96 15.76 -4.29 8.18
CA GLY A 96 15.20 -3.19 7.39
C GLY A 96 13.86 -2.65 7.91
N VAL A 97 13.06 -3.50 8.55
CA VAL A 97 11.76 -3.09 9.14
C VAL A 97 11.95 -2.17 10.36
N GLN A 98 13.05 -2.30 11.10
CA GLN A 98 13.32 -1.44 12.24
C GLN A 98 13.65 -0.01 11.82
N ASN A 99 14.33 0.17 10.72
CA ASN A 99 14.75 1.49 10.25
C ASN A 99 13.58 2.43 9.97
N TYR A 100 12.54 1.94 9.25
CA TYR A 100 11.38 2.80 8.99
C TYR A 100 10.54 3.05 10.26
N LYS A 101 10.50 2.11 11.21
CA LYS A 101 9.80 2.32 12.50
C LYS A 101 10.49 3.37 13.34
N LEU A 102 11.82 3.42 13.33
CA LEU A 102 12.59 4.48 14.00
C LEU A 102 12.36 5.82 13.32
N ALA A 103 12.40 5.88 11.98
CA ALA A 103 12.09 7.09 11.22
C ALA A 103 10.66 7.57 11.50
N ALA A 104 9.67 6.66 11.52
CA ALA A 104 8.28 7.00 11.83
C ALA A 104 8.10 7.58 13.25
N LYS A 105 8.85 7.06 14.26
CA LYS A 105 8.86 7.66 15.60
C LYS A 105 9.41 9.08 15.58
N GLY A 106 10.44 9.35 14.79
CA GLY A 106 10.99 10.70 14.58
C GLY A 106 9.94 11.66 14.03
N VAL A 107 9.19 11.25 13.00
CA VAL A 107 8.10 12.07 12.41
C VAL A 107 6.98 12.32 13.43
N LEU A 108 6.62 11.34 14.25
CA LEU A 108 5.60 11.53 15.29
C LEU A 108 6.07 12.53 16.37
N ALA A 109 7.32 12.42 16.81
CA ALA A 109 7.91 13.37 17.75
C ALA A 109 7.99 14.79 17.14
N LEU A 110 8.37 14.90 15.87
CA LEU A 110 8.36 16.17 15.14
C LEU A 110 6.96 16.78 15.08
N ARG A 111 5.93 15.97 14.84
CA ARG A 111 4.53 16.42 14.85
C ARG A 111 4.12 17.03 16.19
N GLU A 112 4.47 16.38 17.29
CA GLU A 112 4.18 16.88 18.65
C GLU A 112 4.93 18.20 18.92
N LYS A 113 6.21 18.25 18.57
CA LYS A 113 7.04 19.47 18.67
C LYS A 113 6.47 20.62 17.84
N LEU A 114 6.09 20.35 16.59
CA LEU A 114 5.48 21.33 15.70
C LEU A 114 4.15 21.85 16.28
N HIS A 115 3.30 20.95 16.77
CA HIS A 115 2.01 21.31 17.35
C HIS A 115 2.18 22.24 18.58
N ALA A 116 3.12 21.94 19.45
CA ALA A 116 3.43 22.76 20.62
C ALA A 116 3.94 24.16 20.19
N LYS A 117 4.87 24.20 19.23
CA LYS A 117 5.42 25.48 18.72
C LYS A 117 4.39 26.34 18.00
N LEU A 118 3.53 25.76 17.20
CA LEU A 118 2.46 26.50 16.51
C LEU A 118 1.43 27.06 17.50
N ALA A 119 1.17 26.36 18.60
CA ALA A 119 0.31 26.86 19.68
C ALA A 119 0.96 28.06 20.42
N GLU A 120 2.27 28.05 20.65
CA GLU A 120 3.03 29.16 21.25
C GLU A 120 3.05 30.41 20.32
N LEU A 121 3.11 30.21 19.01
CA LEU A 121 3.17 31.31 18.04
C LEU A 121 1.82 32.00 17.82
N GLY A 122 0.73 31.46 18.32
CA GLY A 122 -0.62 32.09 18.24
C GLY A 122 -1.18 32.21 16.81
N GLY A 123 -0.70 31.38 15.91
CA GLY A 123 -1.06 31.36 14.50
C GLY A 123 0.12 31.75 13.60
N VAL A 124 0.23 31.07 12.47
CA VAL A 124 1.32 31.29 11.52
C VAL A 124 0.82 31.11 10.09
N THR A 125 1.32 31.95 9.19
CA THR A 125 1.13 31.80 7.75
C THR A 125 2.49 31.79 7.05
N GLY A 126 2.66 30.89 6.09
CA GLY A 126 3.88 30.77 5.30
C GLY A 126 3.96 29.46 4.53
N SER A 127 5.02 29.29 3.77
CA SER A 127 5.42 28.03 3.15
C SER A 127 5.88 27.03 4.23
N ALA A 128 6.00 25.75 3.86
CA ALA A 128 6.51 24.73 4.79
C ALA A 128 7.89 25.08 5.32
N VAL A 129 8.75 25.67 4.49
CA VAL A 129 10.10 26.12 4.88
C VAL A 129 10.04 27.24 5.92
N GLU A 130 9.24 28.28 5.67
CA GLU A 130 9.08 29.40 6.59
C GLU A 130 8.47 28.97 7.93
N ILE A 131 7.54 28.01 7.90
CA ILE A 131 6.94 27.46 9.12
C ILE A 131 7.96 26.60 9.87
N ALA A 132 8.77 25.82 9.17
CA ALA A 132 9.85 25.01 9.75
C ALA A 132 10.89 25.90 10.47
N GLU A 133 11.29 27.00 9.83
CA GLU A 133 12.19 27.99 10.44
C GLU A 133 11.60 28.60 11.71
N LYS A 134 10.35 29.06 11.65
CA LYS A 134 9.64 29.64 12.81
C LYS A 134 9.44 28.62 13.95
N ALA A 135 9.25 27.36 13.61
CA ALA A 135 9.14 26.28 14.58
C ALA A 135 10.51 25.82 15.16
N GLY A 136 11.63 26.35 14.65
CA GLY A 136 12.98 25.95 15.05
C GLY A 136 13.38 24.56 14.57
N CYS A 137 12.87 24.15 13.41
CA CYS A 137 13.11 22.84 12.76
C CYS A 137 13.37 23.04 11.25
N PRO A 138 14.34 23.85 10.83
CA PRO A 138 14.54 24.21 9.41
C PRO A 138 14.91 23.00 8.55
N ASP A 139 15.61 22.02 9.11
CA ASP A 139 16.05 20.81 8.39
C ASP A 139 14.91 19.82 8.10
N GLU A 140 13.78 19.95 8.80
CA GLU A 140 12.61 19.06 8.68
C GLU A 140 11.46 19.68 7.82
N ALA A 141 11.78 20.64 6.97
CA ALA A 141 10.77 21.37 6.18
C ALA A 141 9.92 20.44 5.28
N VAL A 142 10.48 19.36 4.77
CA VAL A 142 9.78 18.37 3.93
C VAL A 142 8.75 17.59 4.74
N GLU A 143 9.14 17.08 5.90
CA GLU A 143 8.28 16.34 6.82
C GLU A 143 7.17 17.26 7.37
N ILE A 144 7.51 18.49 7.70
CA ILE A 144 6.55 19.52 8.14
C ILE A 144 5.54 19.83 7.04
N GLY A 145 5.97 19.93 5.79
CA GLY A 145 5.09 20.10 4.64
C GLY A 145 4.07 18.96 4.54
N GLY A 146 4.50 17.72 4.66
CA GLY A 146 3.61 16.55 4.67
C GLY A 146 2.65 16.52 5.84
N LEU A 147 3.09 16.94 7.03
CA LEU A 147 2.23 17.06 8.21
C LEU A 147 1.16 18.15 8.03
N LEU A 148 1.54 19.31 7.49
CA LEU A 148 0.63 20.43 7.20
C LEU A 148 -0.37 20.08 6.10
N ASP A 149 0.05 19.38 5.05
CA ASP A 149 -0.84 18.88 4.00
C ASP A 149 -1.96 18.00 4.57
N LYS A 150 -1.58 17.05 5.40
CA LYS A 150 -2.54 16.19 6.07
C LYS A 150 -3.42 16.96 7.05
N ALA A 151 -2.86 17.90 7.79
CA ALA A 151 -3.61 18.73 8.72
C ALA A 151 -4.62 19.63 8.01
N ALA A 152 -4.26 20.21 6.87
CA ALA A 152 -5.14 21.09 6.11
C ALA A 152 -6.45 20.42 5.62
N VAL A 153 -6.46 19.11 5.49
CA VAL A 153 -7.65 18.33 5.08
C VAL A 153 -8.45 17.83 6.30
N ASN A 154 -7.79 17.63 7.46
CA ASN A 154 -8.38 16.96 8.61
C ASN A 154 -8.64 17.89 9.82
N CYS A 155 -8.07 19.10 9.82
CA CYS A 155 -8.15 20.02 10.94
C CYS A 155 -8.68 21.39 10.47
N PRO A 156 -9.82 21.88 10.98
CA PRO A 156 -10.39 23.15 10.54
C PRO A 156 -9.53 24.38 10.93
N LYS A 157 -8.53 24.21 11.79
CA LYS A 157 -7.59 25.26 12.16
C LYS A 157 -6.43 25.41 11.17
N VAL A 158 -6.27 24.48 10.22
CA VAL A 158 -5.21 24.51 9.23
C VAL A 158 -5.84 24.60 7.85
N SER A 159 -5.39 25.55 7.05
CA SER A 159 -5.76 25.68 5.65
C SER A 159 -4.52 25.81 4.77
N ARG A 160 -4.66 25.50 3.49
CA ARG A 160 -3.58 25.71 2.51
C ARG A 160 -4.13 26.32 1.22
N GLU A 161 -3.32 27.14 0.58
CA GLU A 161 -3.61 27.74 -0.71
C GLU A 161 -2.35 27.71 -1.58
N PHE A 162 -2.52 27.44 -2.87
CA PHE A 162 -1.38 27.42 -3.80
C PHE A 162 -1.09 28.85 -4.28
N CYS A 163 0.11 29.34 -4.01
CA CYS A 163 0.59 30.63 -4.48
C CYS A 163 1.30 30.49 -5.83
N ALA A 164 0.65 30.87 -6.92
CA ALA A 164 1.21 30.79 -8.27
C ALA A 164 2.45 31.67 -8.48
N LYS A 165 2.58 32.77 -7.72
CA LYS A 165 3.75 33.67 -7.83
C LYS A 165 5.03 33.05 -7.30
N SER A 166 4.96 32.34 -6.18
CA SER A 166 6.10 31.65 -5.56
C SER A 166 6.20 30.18 -5.96
N ASN A 167 5.20 29.66 -6.67
CA ASN A 167 5.07 28.25 -7.04
C ASN A 167 5.12 27.31 -5.81
N GLN A 168 4.47 27.71 -4.70
CA GLN A 168 4.50 27.01 -3.42
C GLN A 168 3.13 26.94 -2.78
N TRP A 169 2.93 25.94 -1.93
CA TRP A 169 1.81 25.90 -1.01
C TRP A 169 2.07 26.81 0.18
N ILE A 170 1.11 27.65 0.48
CA ILE A 170 1.10 28.52 1.66
C ILE A 170 0.08 27.94 2.65
N TYR A 171 0.51 27.71 3.85
CA TYR A 171 -0.29 27.16 4.94
C TYR A 171 -0.65 28.27 5.91
N THR A 172 -1.87 28.25 6.41
CA THR A 172 -2.33 29.11 7.51
C THR A 172 -2.78 28.21 8.67
N VAL A 173 -2.12 28.37 9.80
CA VAL A 173 -2.47 27.69 11.06
C VAL A 173 -3.01 28.72 12.02
N LYS A 174 -4.21 28.47 12.57
CA LYS A 174 -4.93 29.36 13.48
C LYS A 174 -4.83 28.89 14.90
#